data_8b18ec379576ff3cc274392a686cb977
#
_entry.id   8b18ec379576ff3cc274392a686cb977
#
_cell.length_a   1.000
_cell.length_b   1.000
_cell.length_c   1.000
_cell.angle_alpha   90.00
_cell.angle_beta   90.00
_cell.angle_gamma   90.00
#
_symmetry.space_group_name_H-M   'P 1'
#
loop_
_entity.id
_entity.type
_entity.pdbx_description
1 polymer ?
#
loop_
_entity_poly.entity_id
_entity_poly.type
_entity_poly.pdbx_seq_one_letter_code
_entity_poly.pdbx_strand_id
1 'polypeptide(L)'
;RQMCIRDRGETLGAIEQPGYLVLVGITHGDGAAQIAKLADKTANLRLLEGEKSLLDEGAPVLAVSQFTLYGDAKKGRRPSWSAAAPGAVSEPLFNDYVQALRERGLHVETGVFGADMQVELVNDGPVTLILDSETL
;
A
#
# COMPACT_ATOMS: atom_id res chain seq x y z
N ARG A 1 17.97 4.22 -4.10
CA ARG A 1 17.95 3.11 -3.13
C ARG A 1 16.82 2.16 -3.45
N GLN A 2 17.08 0.89 -3.25
CA GLN A 2 16.11 -0.16 -3.53
C GLN A 2 15.12 -0.30 -2.37
N MET A 3 13.83 -0.41 -2.68
CA MET A 3 12.84 -0.99 -1.80
C MET A 3 12.47 -2.36 -2.35
N CYS A 4 12.38 -3.36 -1.49
CA CYS A 4 12.06 -4.71 -1.96
C CYS A 4 11.30 -5.54 -0.93
N ILE A 5 10.57 -6.50 -1.46
CA ILE A 5 9.83 -7.49 -0.68
C ILE A 5 10.49 -8.84 -0.92
N ARG A 6 10.79 -9.57 0.16
CA ARG A 6 11.37 -10.91 0.09
C ARG A 6 10.54 -11.91 0.88
N ASP A 7 10.55 -13.14 0.42
CA ASP A 7 10.07 -14.30 1.15
C ASP A 7 11.15 -15.37 1.05
N ARG A 8 11.66 -15.82 2.19
CA ARG A 8 12.73 -16.83 2.28
C ARG A 8 13.97 -16.46 1.48
N GLY A 9 14.32 -15.18 1.46
CA GLY A 9 15.47 -14.67 0.73
C GLY A 9 15.22 -14.44 -0.76
N GLU A 10 14.07 -14.82 -1.29
CA GLU A 10 13.70 -14.59 -2.68
C GLU A 10 13.00 -13.25 -2.83
N THR A 11 13.42 -12.43 -3.79
CA THR A 11 12.80 -11.15 -4.08
C THR A 11 11.50 -11.36 -4.86
N LEU A 12 10.39 -10.91 -4.28
CA LEU A 12 9.05 -10.99 -4.88
C LEU A 12 8.72 -9.74 -5.70
N GLY A 13 9.16 -8.57 -5.23
CA GLY A 13 8.97 -7.31 -5.90
C GLY A 13 9.98 -6.30 -5.42
N ALA A 14 10.39 -5.39 -6.30
CA ALA A 14 11.38 -4.38 -5.96
C ALA A 14 11.21 -3.13 -6.81
N ILE A 15 11.52 -1.97 -6.24
CA ILE A 15 11.66 -0.72 -6.98
C ILE A 15 13.05 -0.14 -6.73
N GLU A 16 13.65 0.42 -7.78
CA GLU A 16 15.04 0.88 -7.75
C GLU A 16 15.16 2.40 -7.62
N GLN A 17 14.08 3.11 -7.80
CA GLN A 17 14.02 4.56 -7.77
C GLN A 17 13.26 5.03 -6.54
N PRO A 18 13.44 6.30 -6.11
CA PRO A 18 12.57 6.88 -5.09
C PRO A 18 11.10 6.79 -5.51
N GLY A 19 10.25 6.39 -4.59
CA GLY A 19 8.83 6.21 -4.80
C GLY A 19 8.13 6.01 -3.49
N TYR A 20 6.90 5.47 -3.53
CA TYR A 20 6.15 5.22 -2.32
C TYR A 20 6.11 3.74 -1.98
N LEU A 21 6.30 3.43 -0.70
CA LEU A 21 5.81 2.19 -0.13
C LEU A 21 4.38 2.44 0.35
N VAL A 22 3.43 1.66 -0.15
CA VAL A 22 2.03 1.78 0.24
C VAL A 22 1.58 0.49 0.90
N LEU A 23 1.23 0.57 2.18
CA LEU A 23 0.62 -0.54 2.90
C LEU A 23 -0.89 -0.36 2.81
N VAL A 24 -1.59 -1.38 2.32
CA VAL A 24 -3.01 -1.29 2.00
C VAL A 24 -3.82 -2.20 2.91
N GLY A 25 -4.71 -1.62 3.71
CA GLY A 25 -5.67 -2.35 4.52
C GLY A 25 -7.07 -2.24 3.92
N ILE A 26 -7.79 -3.35 3.91
CA ILE A 26 -9.18 -3.43 3.44
C ILE A 26 -10.07 -3.80 4.62
N THR A 27 -11.18 -3.08 4.78
CA THR A 27 -12.17 -3.38 5.81
C THR A 27 -13.49 -3.82 5.20
N HIS A 28 -14.39 -4.31 6.05
CA HIS A 28 -15.74 -4.70 5.64
C HIS A 28 -16.46 -3.51 5.00
N GLY A 29 -17.13 -3.74 3.90
CA GLY A 29 -17.88 -2.71 3.19
C GLY A 29 -17.06 -1.90 2.18
N ASP A 30 -15.74 -2.08 2.10
CA ASP A 30 -14.94 -1.45 1.06
C ASP A 30 -15.33 -1.98 -0.33
N GLY A 31 -15.25 -1.11 -1.31
CA GLY A 31 -15.58 -1.43 -2.70
C GLY A 31 -14.91 -0.47 -3.67
N ALA A 32 -15.44 -0.44 -4.89
CA ALA A 32 -14.85 0.31 -5.99
C ALA A 32 -14.68 1.81 -5.70
N ALA A 33 -15.61 2.42 -4.98
CA ALA A 33 -15.54 3.85 -4.66
C ALA A 33 -14.35 4.18 -3.75
N GLN A 34 -14.11 3.35 -2.72
CA GLN A 34 -12.97 3.53 -1.83
C GLN A 34 -11.64 3.32 -2.56
N ILE A 35 -11.59 2.30 -3.41
CA ILE A 35 -10.40 2.00 -4.22
C ILE A 35 -10.06 3.16 -5.15
N ALA A 36 -11.03 3.68 -5.89
CA ALA A 36 -10.84 4.80 -6.81
C ALA A 36 -10.34 6.05 -6.07
N LYS A 37 -10.94 6.36 -4.94
CA LYS A 37 -10.59 7.52 -4.12
C LYS A 37 -9.15 7.44 -3.62
N LEU A 38 -8.74 6.28 -3.09
CA LEU A 38 -7.39 6.08 -2.58
C LEU A 38 -6.35 6.05 -3.70
N ALA A 39 -6.66 5.42 -4.83
CA ALA A 39 -5.74 5.38 -5.97
C ALA A 39 -5.48 6.78 -6.52
N ASP A 40 -6.53 7.59 -6.66
CA ASP A 40 -6.40 8.96 -7.11
C ASP A 40 -5.55 9.80 -6.14
N LYS A 41 -5.84 9.68 -4.85
CA LYS A 41 -5.09 10.41 -3.82
C LYS A 41 -3.62 9.98 -3.80
N THR A 42 -3.34 8.69 -3.87
CA THR A 42 -1.97 8.17 -3.89
C THR A 42 -1.18 8.73 -5.08
N ALA A 43 -1.77 8.72 -6.26
CA ALA A 43 -1.10 9.15 -7.48
C ALA A 43 -0.79 10.64 -7.50
N ASN A 44 -1.64 11.46 -6.88
CA ASN A 44 -1.58 12.92 -6.97
C ASN A 44 -0.99 13.61 -5.74
N LEU A 45 -0.86 12.93 -4.63
CA LEU A 45 -0.34 13.51 -3.39
C LEU A 45 1.14 13.92 -3.57
N ARG A 46 1.47 15.12 -3.13
CA ARG A 46 2.79 15.73 -3.36
C ARG A 46 3.73 15.50 -2.19
N LEU A 47 4.33 14.31 -2.14
CA LEU A 47 5.24 13.93 -1.04
C LEU A 47 6.69 13.76 -1.49
N LEU A 48 6.97 13.79 -2.78
CA LEU A 48 8.32 13.69 -3.29
C LEU A 48 9.04 15.03 -3.22
N GLU A 49 10.37 14.99 -3.35
CA GLU A 49 11.20 16.18 -3.29
C GLU A 49 10.72 17.24 -4.28
N GLY A 50 10.66 18.50 -3.81
CA GLY A 50 10.17 19.61 -4.62
C GLY A 50 8.66 19.68 -4.71
N GLU A 51 7.94 19.07 -3.75
CA GLU A 51 6.48 19.02 -3.73
C GLU A 51 5.89 18.37 -4.99
N LYS A 52 6.50 17.28 -5.41
CA LYS A 52 6.07 16.53 -6.60
C LYS A 52 5.24 15.31 -6.22
N SER A 53 4.28 14.98 -7.08
CA SER A 53 3.51 13.75 -6.98
C SER A 53 4.20 12.59 -7.70
N LEU A 54 3.67 11.38 -7.50
CA LEU A 54 4.13 10.22 -8.29
C LEU A 54 3.93 10.46 -9.79
N LEU A 55 2.80 11.05 -10.18
CA LEU A 55 2.50 11.33 -11.58
C LEU A 55 3.45 12.40 -12.17
N ASP A 56 3.80 13.41 -11.38
CA ASP A 56 4.73 14.45 -11.84
C ASP A 56 6.09 13.87 -12.20
N GLU A 57 6.58 12.92 -11.39
CA GLU A 57 7.92 12.36 -11.54
C GLU A 57 7.96 11.01 -12.27
N GLY A 58 6.79 10.42 -12.56
CA GLY A 58 6.76 9.06 -13.06
C GLY A 58 7.36 8.06 -12.06
N ALA A 59 7.19 8.31 -10.76
CA ALA A 59 7.84 7.54 -9.71
C ALA A 59 7.08 6.24 -9.41
N PRO A 60 7.79 5.16 -9.02
CA PRO A 60 7.17 3.87 -8.81
C PRO A 60 6.54 3.72 -7.43
N VAL A 61 5.72 2.67 -7.31
CA VAL A 61 5.06 2.27 -6.07
C VAL A 61 5.40 0.82 -5.76
N LEU A 62 5.71 0.56 -4.49
CA LEU A 62 5.75 -0.80 -3.95
C LEU A 62 4.52 -0.95 -3.05
N ALA A 63 3.55 -1.76 -3.48
CA ALA A 63 2.29 -1.94 -2.78
C ALA A 63 2.24 -3.29 -2.06
N VAL A 64 1.87 -3.27 -0.80
CA VAL A 64 1.78 -4.45 0.05
C VAL A 64 0.43 -4.49 0.72
N SER A 65 -0.26 -5.63 0.63
CA SER A 65 -1.48 -5.85 1.40
C SER A 65 -1.13 -6.06 2.87
N GLN A 66 -1.79 -5.30 3.76
CA GLN A 66 -1.44 -5.24 5.19
C GLN A 66 -2.72 -5.23 6.02
N PHE A 67 -3.28 -6.42 6.31
CA PHE A 67 -4.53 -6.51 7.09
C PHE A 67 -4.37 -5.97 8.51
N THR A 68 -3.16 -6.00 9.06
CA THR A 68 -2.87 -5.55 10.43
C THR A 68 -3.08 -4.04 10.62
N LEU A 69 -3.25 -3.26 9.54
CA LEU A 69 -3.65 -1.86 9.65
C LEU A 69 -5.02 -1.72 10.34
N TYR A 70 -5.87 -2.75 10.25
CA TYR A 70 -7.15 -2.80 10.93
C TYR A 70 -7.09 -3.55 12.28
N GLY A 71 -5.88 -3.77 12.79
CA GLY A 71 -5.70 -4.34 14.11
C GLY A 71 -6.22 -3.39 15.20
N ASP A 72 -6.97 -3.95 16.14
CA ASP A 72 -7.45 -3.24 17.33
C ASP A 72 -6.69 -3.71 18.55
N ALA A 73 -5.97 -2.81 19.18
CA ALA A 73 -5.14 -3.10 20.35
C ALA A 73 -5.70 -2.45 21.63
N LYS A 74 -6.99 -2.07 21.64
CA LYS A 74 -7.59 -1.35 22.76
C LYS A 74 -7.66 -2.17 24.04
N LYS A 75 -7.86 -3.49 23.94
CA LYS A 75 -8.06 -4.36 25.09
C LYS A 75 -6.97 -5.41 25.19
N GLY A 76 -6.41 -5.57 26.38
CA GLY A 76 -5.47 -6.64 26.69
C GLY A 76 -4.17 -6.54 25.90
N ARG A 77 -3.56 -7.70 25.67
CA ARG A 77 -2.24 -7.82 25.05
C ARG A 77 -2.27 -8.49 23.66
N ARG A 78 -3.45 -8.93 23.22
CA ARG A 78 -3.64 -9.54 21.91
C ARG A 78 -4.44 -8.59 21.03
N PRO A 79 -3.91 -8.17 19.87
CA PRO A 79 -4.69 -7.39 18.94
C PRO A 79 -5.87 -8.19 18.40
N SER A 80 -6.97 -7.50 18.08
CA SER A 80 -8.09 -8.08 17.37
C SER A 80 -7.98 -7.71 15.88
N TRP A 81 -8.27 -8.67 15.01
CA TRP A 81 -8.24 -8.50 13.56
C TRP A 81 -9.64 -8.46 12.95
N SER A 82 -10.69 -8.37 13.77
CA SER A 82 -12.07 -8.49 13.33
C SER A 82 -12.53 -7.40 12.36
N ALA A 83 -11.89 -6.24 12.39
CA ALA A 83 -12.19 -5.15 11.46
C ALA A 83 -11.54 -5.32 10.08
N ALA A 84 -10.59 -6.23 9.93
CA ALA A 84 -10.00 -6.53 8.63
C ALA A 84 -10.94 -7.41 7.82
N ALA A 85 -11.13 -7.07 6.54
CA ALA A 85 -11.91 -7.92 5.64
C ALA A 85 -11.17 -9.25 5.40
N PRO A 86 -11.92 -10.36 5.20
CA PRO A 86 -11.29 -11.64 4.91
C PRO A 86 -10.58 -11.64 3.56
N GLY A 87 -9.61 -12.55 3.39
CA GLY A 87 -8.80 -12.64 2.18
C GLY A 87 -9.60 -12.75 0.88
N ALA A 88 -10.72 -13.47 0.90
CA ALA A 88 -11.60 -13.61 -0.27
C ALA A 88 -12.17 -12.26 -0.74
N VAL A 89 -12.27 -11.28 0.14
CA VAL A 89 -12.74 -9.91 -0.17
C VAL A 89 -11.56 -8.99 -0.41
N SER A 90 -10.54 -9.06 0.44
CA SER A 90 -9.44 -8.10 0.41
C SER A 90 -8.48 -8.31 -0.76
N GLU A 91 -8.23 -9.55 -1.19
CA GLU A 91 -7.31 -9.79 -2.30
C GLU A 91 -7.78 -9.16 -3.62
N PRO A 92 -9.04 -9.37 -4.06
CA PRO A 92 -9.53 -8.71 -5.27
C PRO A 92 -9.48 -7.18 -5.18
N LEU A 93 -9.85 -6.61 -4.04
CA LEU A 93 -9.84 -5.16 -3.86
C LEU A 93 -8.41 -4.59 -3.83
N PHE A 94 -7.48 -5.31 -3.21
CA PHE A 94 -6.07 -4.93 -3.28
C PHE A 94 -5.58 -4.93 -4.73
N ASN A 95 -5.91 -5.98 -5.50
CA ASN A 95 -5.54 -6.06 -6.91
C ASN A 95 -6.18 -4.94 -7.73
N ASP A 96 -7.42 -4.57 -7.43
CA ASP A 96 -8.09 -3.45 -8.07
C ASP A 96 -7.37 -2.12 -7.80
N TYR A 97 -6.90 -1.92 -6.58
CA TYR A 97 -6.12 -0.73 -6.23
C TYR A 97 -4.82 -0.68 -7.03
N VAL A 98 -4.09 -1.78 -7.09
CA VAL A 98 -2.85 -1.87 -7.87
C VAL A 98 -3.12 -1.58 -9.34
N GLN A 99 -4.18 -2.17 -9.90
CA GLN A 99 -4.57 -1.94 -11.29
C GLN A 99 -4.96 -0.49 -11.55
N ALA A 100 -5.67 0.14 -10.61
CA ALA A 100 -6.05 1.54 -10.72
C ALA A 100 -4.83 2.48 -10.78
N LEU A 101 -3.78 2.17 -10.04
CA LEU A 101 -2.51 2.90 -10.12
C LEU A 101 -1.81 2.67 -11.46
N ARG A 102 -1.79 1.43 -11.94
CA ARG A 102 -1.18 1.08 -13.23
C ARG A 102 -1.90 1.75 -14.40
N GLU A 103 -3.22 1.84 -14.34
CA GLU A 103 -4.02 2.53 -15.36
C GLU A 103 -3.73 4.03 -15.43
N ARG A 104 -3.23 4.61 -14.34
CA ARG A 104 -2.76 6.00 -14.32
C ARG A 104 -1.34 6.17 -14.86
N GLY A 105 -0.73 5.09 -15.34
CA GLY A 105 0.62 5.10 -15.91
C GLY A 105 1.74 4.88 -14.90
N LEU A 106 1.43 4.48 -13.68
CA LEU A 106 2.46 4.23 -12.66
C LEU A 106 2.99 2.81 -12.74
N HIS A 107 4.30 2.66 -12.51
CA HIS A 107 4.90 1.36 -12.30
C HIS A 107 4.64 0.91 -10.86
N VAL A 108 4.00 -0.24 -10.70
CA VAL A 108 3.67 -0.79 -9.39
C VAL A 108 4.21 -2.21 -9.28
N GLU A 109 5.03 -2.43 -8.26
CA GLU A 109 5.49 -3.75 -7.86
C GLU A 109 4.75 -4.19 -6.60
N THR A 110 4.58 -5.49 -6.44
CA THR A 110 3.86 -6.07 -5.29
C THR A 110 4.63 -7.27 -4.75
N GLY A 111 4.20 -7.74 -3.57
CA GLY A 111 4.56 -9.07 -3.07
C GLY A 111 3.54 -10.11 -3.49
N VAL A 112 3.44 -11.18 -2.72
CA VAL A 112 2.45 -12.24 -2.89
C VAL A 112 1.43 -12.13 -1.76
N PHE A 113 0.14 -12.04 -2.11
CA PHE A 113 -0.93 -11.89 -1.13
C PHE A 113 -0.92 -13.05 -0.13
N GLY A 114 -0.96 -12.71 1.16
CA GLY A 114 -0.99 -13.68 2.24
C GLY A 114 0.35 -14.33 2.59
N ALA A 115 1.42 -14.03 1.86
CA ALA A 115 2.74 -14.57 2.18
C ALA A 115 3.34 -13.86 3.40
N ASP A 116 4.23 -14.56 4.09
CA ASP A 116 5.07 -13.97 5.15
C ASP A 116 6.26 -13.28 4.48
N MET A 117 6.28 -11.96 4.55
CA MET A 117 7.22 -11.16 3.76
C MET A 117 8.08 -10.27 4.64
N GLN A 118 9.34 -10.07 4.21
CA GLN A 118 10.21 -9.02 4.73
C GLN A 118 10.19 -7.86 3.74
N VAL A 119 9.96 -6.65 4.25
CA VAL A 119 9.95 -5.43 3.44
C VAL A 119 11.14 -4.58 3.84
N GLU A 120 12.05 -4.36 2.90
CA GLU A 120 13.27 -3.58 3.12
C GLU A 120 13.13 -2.23 2.43
N LEU A 121 13.36 -1.17 3.18
CA LEU A 121 13.26 0.19 2.67
C LEU A 121 14.09 1.17 3.50
N VAL A 122 14.29 2.35 2.93
CA VAL A 122 14.75 3.51 3.68
C VAL A 122 13.65 4.56 3.62
N ASN A 123 13.09 4.92 4.76
CA ASN A 123 12.09 5.97 4.86
C ASN A 123 12.81 7.32 4.96
N ASP A 124 12.96 7.95 3.81
CA ASP A 124 13.74 9.17 3.68
C ASP A 124 12.89 10.40 4.00
N GLY A 125 13.39 11.18 4.92
CA GLY A 125 12.68 12.33 5.46
C GLY A 125 12.64 12.33 6.99
N PRO A 126 12.04 11.38 7.75
CA PRO A 126 11.05 10.45 7.23
C PRO A 126 9.70 11.12 6.99
N VAL A 127 8.94 10.59 6.06
CA VAL A 127 7.58 11.04 5.76
C VAL A 127 6.66 9.83 5.73
N THR A 128 5.63 9.83 6.55
CA THR A 128 4.66 8.75 6.63
C THR A 128 3.27 9.34 6.87
N LEU A 129 2.33 9.00 6.03
CA LEU A 129 0.95 9.46 6.14
C LEU A 129 -0.01 8.27 6.17
N ILE A 130 -1.13 8.47 6.83
CA ILE A 130 -2.26 7.53 6.82
C ILE A 130 -3.37 8.16 5.99
N LEU A 131 -3.81 7.43 4.96
CA LEU A 131 -4.95 7.83 4.14
C LEU A 131 -6.11 6.89 4.45
N ASP A 132 -7.19 7.46 4.96
CA ASP A 132 -8.40 6.71 5.28
C ASP A 132 -9.52 7.20 4.35
N SER A 133 -10.11 6.29 3.58
CA SER A 133 -11.17 6.64 2.63
C SER A 133 -12.40 7.27 3.30
N GLU A 134 -12.63 7.00 4.58
CA GLU A 134 -13.75 7.58 5.31
C GLU A 134 -13.52 9.06 5.65
N THR A 135 -12.27 9.49 5.75
CA THR A 135 -11.93 10.86 6.17
C THR A 135 -11.38 11.73 5.05
N LEU A 136 -11.21 11.16 3.88
CA LEU A 136 -10.73 11.90 2.71
C LEU A 136 -11.85 12.61 1.95
#